data_11b06124b2d337f8c230e0b7f5687067
#
_entry.id   11b06124b2d337f8c230e0b7f5687067
#
_cell.length_a   1.000
_cell.length_b   1.000
_cell.length_c   1.000
_cell.angle_alpha   90.00
_cell.angle_beta   90.00
_cell.angle_gamma   90.00
#
_symmetry.space_group_name_H-M   'P 1'
#
loop_
_entity.id
_entity.type
_entity.pdbx_description
1 polymer ?
#
loop_
_entity_poly.entity_id
_entity_poly.type
_entity_poly.pdbx_seq_one_letter_code
_entity_poly.pdbx_strand_id
1 'polypeptide(L)'
;FFRKELTGFRYVLDTRLLRRMLSYAWPILVLGIAGILNQTADKMILPRVLGGEEGKVQLGIYGACAKIAMIMAMITQAFRYAYEPFVFGKQKEKDNRETYAKAMKYFLIFTLLAFLMVMAYMDILKHIIAPDYWDGLQVVPIVMAAEIMMGIYFNLSFWYKLIDKTIWGAWFSGIGCAVLIAVNI
;
A
#
# COMPACT_ATOMS: atom_id res chain seq x y z
N PHE A 1 -30.02 15.54 2.23
CA PHE A 1 -29.89 14.95 3.57
C PHE A 1 -29.16 15.90 4.53
N PHE A 2 -28.11 16.61 4.11
CA PHE A 2 -27.27 17.47 4.97
C PHE A 2 -27.80 18.89 5.27
N ARG A 3 -28.92 19.32 4.69
CA ARG A 3 -29.41 20.71 4.82
C ARG A 3 -29.92 21.09 6.23
N LYS A 4 -30.33 20.12 7.04
CA LYS A 4 -30.79 20.33 8.42
C LYS A 4 -29.61 20.42 9.43
N GLU A 5 -28.48 19.84 9.13
CA GLU A 5 -27.29 19.87 10.00
C GLU A 5 -26.45 21.13 9.81
N LEU A 6 -26.65 21.84 8.67
CA LEU A 6 -25.96 23.10 8.37
C LEU A 6 -26.69 24.34 8.93
N THR A 7 -27.95 24.21 9.34
CA THR A 7 -28.70 25.30 9.98
C THR A 7 -28.37 25.36 11.47
N GLY A 8 -27.38 26.13 11.83
CA GLY A 8 -26.90 26.31 13.21
C GLY A 8 -25.40 26.40 13.37
N PHE A 9 -24.65 26.13 12.33
CA PHE A 9 -23.19 26.29 12.36
C PHE A 9 -22.80 27.78 12.36
N ARG A 10 -22.23 28.26 13.45
CA ARG A 10 -21.41 29.46 13.43
C ARG A 10 -20.11 29.15 12.71
N TYR A 11 -19.88 29.81 11.60
CA TYR A 11 -18.59 29.76 10.87
C TYR A 11 -17.51 30.48 11.68
N VAL A 12 -17.09 29.89 12.79
CA VAL A 12 -15.94 30.35 13.57
C VAL A 12 -14.77 29.42 13.25
N LEU A 13 -13.83 29.95 12.50
CA LEU A 13 -12.55 29.25 12.24
C LEU A 13 -11.75 29.26 13.54
N ASP A 14 -11.74 28.14 14.26
CA ASP A 14 -10.82 27.93 15.37
C ASP A 14 -9.41 27.65 14.82
N THR A 15 -8.57 28.68 14.82
CA THR A 15 -7.19 28.62 14.33
C THR A 15 -6.34 27.64 15.12
N ARG A 16 -6.64 27.39 16.40
CA ARG A 16 -5.93 26.43 17.24
C ARG A 16 -6.25 25.02 16.80
N LEU A 17 -7.52 24.71 16.55
CA LEU A 17 -7.96 23.42 16.04
C LEU A 17 -7.40 23.16 14.64
N LEU A 18 -7.47 24.16 13.76
CA LEU A 18 -6.94 24.08 12.39
C LEU A 18 -5.43 23.77 12.41
N ARG A 19 -4.65 24.47 13.24
CA ARG A 19 -3.21 24.23 13.37
C ARG A 19 -2.90 22.80 13.85
N ARG A 20 -3.70 22.29 14.80
CA ARG A 20 -3.55 20.90 15.29
C ARG A 20 -3.86 19.88 14.20
N MET A 21 -4.95 20.09 13.45
CA MET A 21 -5.32 19.24 12.32
C MET A 21 -4.26 19.26 11.22
N LEU A 22 -3.74 20.42 10.84
CA LEU A 22 -2.67 20.55 9.85
C LEU A 22 -1.37 19.91 10.30
N SER A 23 -1.00 20.05 11.56
CA SER A 23 0.20 19.39 12.12
C SER A 23 0.11 17.87 12.08
N TYR A 24 -1.08 17.31 12.23
CA TYR A 24 -1.33 15.88 12.09
C TYR A 24 -1.39 15.44 10.63
N ALA A 25 -2.04 16.24 9.77
CA ALA A 25 -2.27 15.89 8.37
C ALA A 25 -1.00 15.99 7.51
N TRP A 26 -0.10 16.94 7.80
CA TRP A 26 1.11 17.18 7.01
C TRP A 26 2.02 15.93 6.89
N PRO A 27 2.39 15.22 7.98
CA PRO A 27 3.19 14.00 7.86
C PRO A 27 2.48 12.90 7.07
N ILE A 28 1.15 12.80 7.18
CA ILE A 28 0.35 11.81 6.43
C ILE A 28 0.35 12.15 4.93
N LEU A 29 0.30 13.43 4.57
CA LEU A 29 0.40 13.87 3.19
C LEU A 29 1.76 13.48 2.58
N VAL A 30 2.85 13.75 3.29
CA VAL A 30 4.21 13.35 2.87
C VAL A 30 4.30 11.83 2.69
N LEU A 31 3.77 11.07 3.64
CA LEU A 31 3.69 9.61 3.58
C LEU A 31 2.88 9.13 2.36
N GLY A 32 1.76 9.79 2.06
CA GLY A 32 0.94 9.48 0.88
C GLY A 32 1.67 9.73 -0.43
N ILE A 33 2.35 10.88 -0.55
CA ILE A 33 3.16 11.21 -1.74
C ILE A 33 4.30 10.21 -1.91
N ALA A 34 5.06 9.92 -0.84
CA ALA A 34 6.13 8.93 -0.88
C ALA A 34 5.61 7.53 -1.25
N GLY A 35 4.42 7.14 -0.76
CA GLY A 35 3.77 5.88 -1.13
C GLY A 35 3.42 5.80 -2.62
N ILE A 36 2.87 6.87 -3.20
CA ILE A 36 2.56 6.94 -4.64
C ILE A 36 3.86 6.89 -5.46
N LEU A 37 4.89 7.63 -5.07
CA LEU A 37 6.19 7.59 -5.73
C LEU A 37 6.78 6.18 -5.71
N ASN A 38 6.75 5.49 -4.58
CA ASN A 38 7.22 4.11 -4.47
C ASN A 38 6.48 3.15 -5.40
N GLN A 39 5.17 3.32 -5.58
CA GLN A 39 4.36 2.45 -6.45
C GLN A 39 4.53 2.75 -7.95
N THR A 40 4.96 3.97 -8.30
CA THR A 40 5.05 4.41 -9.69
C THR A 40 6.49 4.57 -10.19
N ALA A 41 7.46 4.59 -9.28
CA ALA A 41 8.88 4.80 -9.61
C ALA A 41 9.39 3.78 -10.63
N ASP A 42 9.08 2.50 -10.46
CA ASP A 42 9.49 1.42 -11.37
C ASP A 42 9.03 1.72 -12.81
N LYS A 43 7.79 2.16 -12.96
CA LYS A 43 7.20 2.46 -14.28
C LYS A 43 7.79 3.72 -14.91
N MET A 44 8.33 4.63 -14.10
CA MET A 44 8.96 5.85 -14.59
C MET A 44 10.45 5.66 -14.89
N ILE A 45 11.13 4.80 -14.14
CA ILE A 45 12.57 4.55 -14.23
C ILE A 45 12.88 3.54 -15.34
N LEU A 46 12.12 2.44 -15.41
CA LEU A 46 12.34 1.33 -16.34
C LEU A 46 12.53 1.80 -17.81
N PRO A 47 11.64 2.65 -18.38
CA PRO A 47 11.81 3.11 -19.75
C PRO A 47 13.02 4.05 -19.96
N ARG A 48 13.45 4.74 -18.88
CA ARG A 48 14.60 5.64 -18.95
C ARG A 48 15.92 4.90 -18.90
N VAL A 49 15.99 3.83 -18.11
CA VAL A 49 17.21 3.02 -17.95
C VAL A 49 17.46 2.15 -19.19
N LEU A 50 16.43 1.53 -19.73
CA LEU A 50 16.55 0.68 -20.93
C LEU A 50 16.60 1.50 -22.22
N GLY A 51 16.04 2.72 -22.22
CA GLY A 51 16.03 3.63 -23.37
C GLY A 51 15.11 3.19 -24.53
N GLY A 52 14.69 4.18 -25.34
CA GLY A 52 14.00 3.96 -26.63
C GLY A 52 12.74 3.10 -26.61
N GLU A 53 12.54 2.34 -27.69
CA GLU A 53 11.38 1.47 -27.90
C GLU A 53 11.46 0.20 -27.04
N GLU A 54 12.65 -0.31 -26.77
CA GLU A 54 12.86 -1.50 -25.95
C GLU A 54 12.37 -1.30 -24.51
N GLY A 55 12.64 -0.13 -23.92
CA GLY A 55 12.13 0.21 -22.59
C GLY A 55 10.61 0.27 -22.52
N LYS A 56 9.93 0.69 -23.60
CA LYS A 56 8.47 0.69 -23.68
C LYS A 56 7.89 -0.72 -23.77
N VAL A 57 8.52 -1.59 -24.56
CA VAL A 57 8.13 -3.01 -24.69
C VAL A 57 8.27 -3.71 -23.35
N GLN A 58 9.40 -3.55 -22.68
CA GLN A 58 9.64 -4.16 -21.36
C GLN A 58 8.66 -3.63 -20.30
N LEU A 59 8.34 -2.33 -20.33
CA LEU A 59 7.30 -1.77 -19.47
C LEU A 59 5.91 -2.41 -19.75
N GLY A 60 5.60 -2.67 -21.01
CA GLY A 60 4.38 -3.35 -21.42
C GLY A 60 4.30 -4.77 -20.84
N ILE A 61 5.38 -5.56 -20.98
CA ILE A 61 5.52 -6.92 -20.45
C ILE A 61 5.37 -6.91 -18.92
N TYR A 62 6.11 -6.05 -18.23
CA TYR A 62 6.00 -5.86 -16.79
C TYR A 62 4.58 -5.51 -16.36
N GLY A 63 3.95 -4.55 -17.03
CA GLY A 63 2.60 -4.10 -16.73
C GLY A 63 1.53 -5.18 -16.94
N ALA A 64 1.68 -6.04 -17.95
CA ALA A 64 0.80 -7.16 -18.20
C ALA A 64 0.93 -8.22 -17.09
N CYS A 65 2.16 -8.59 -16.72
CA CYS A 65 2.42 -9.58 -15.67
C CYS A 65 2.01 -9.06 -14.27
N ALA A 66 2.22 -7.76 -14.00
CA ALA A 66 1.81 -7.14 -12.75
C ALA A 66 0.29 -7.18 -12.53
N LYS A 67 -0.53 -7.35 -13.58
CA LYS A 67 -1.99 -7.55 -13.44
C LYS A 67 -2.34 -8.84 -12.70
N ILE A 68 -1.56 -9.91 -12.87
CA ILE A 68 -1.75 -11.14 -12.07
C ILE A 68 -1.42 -10.84 -10.59
N ALA A 69 -0.33 -10.15 -10.34
CA ALA A 69 0.06 -9.77 -8.97
C ALA A 69 -0.94 -8.80 -8.31
N MET A 70 -1.74 -8.06 -9.10
CA MET A 70 -2.79 -7.17 -8.60
C MET A 70 -3.84 -7.90 -7.75
N ILE A 71 -4.03 -9.21 -7.94
CA ILE A 71 -4.87 -10.05 -7.07
C ILE A 71 -4.42 -9.90 -5.61
N MET A 72 -3.11 -9.94 -5.37
CA MET A 72 -2.55 -9.77 -4.02
C MET A 72 -2.74 -8.35 -3.48
N ALA A 73 -2.57 -7.34 -4.33
CA ALA A 73 -2.83 -5.94 -3.97
C ALA A 73 -4.30 -5.74 -3.57
N MET A 74 -5.25 -6.34 -4.28
CA MET A 74 -6.67 -6.28 -3.94
C MET A 74 -6.97 -6.94 -2.60
N ILE A 75 -6.38 -8.10 -2.31
CA ILE A 75 -6.51 -8.80 -1.04
C ILE A 75 -5.97 -7.93 0.11
N THR A 76 -4.78 -7.39 -0.04
CA THR A 76 -4.14 -6.52 0.96
C THR A 76 -4.98 -5.26 1.21
N GLN A 77 -5.52 -4.67 0.15
CA GLN A 77 -6.34 -3.46 0.25
C GLN A 77 -7.70 -3.74 0.90
N ALA A 78 -8.35 -4.84 0.55
CA ALA A 78 -9.62 -5.27 1.16
C ALA A 78 -9.43 -5.50 2.67
N PHE A 79 -8.35 -6.21 3.05
CA PHE A 79 -8.01 -6.40 4.46
C PHE A 79 -7.80 -5.06 5.17
N ARG A 80 -7.03 -4.14 4.58
CA ARG A 80 -6.77 -2.82 5.14
C ARG A 80 -8.06 -2.05 5.42
N TYR A 81 -8.99 -2.00 4.46
CA TYR A 81 -10.26 -1.29 4.65
C TYR A 81 -11.15 -1.90 5.74
N ALA A 82 -11.12 -3.21 5.91
CA ALA A 82 -11.85 -3.88 6.98
C ALA A 82 -11.16 -3.70 8.35
N TYR A 83 -9.84 -3.72 8.36
CA TYR A 83 -9.04 -3.71 9.57
C TYR A 83 -8.89 -2.31 10.19
N GLU A 84 -8.81 -1.26 9.37
CA GLU A 84 -8.61 0.12 9.83
C GLU A 84 -9.68 0.59 10.83
N PRO A 85 -11.00 0.51 10.55
CA PRO A 85 -12.02 0.90 11.52
C PRO A 85 -12.03 0.01 12.77
N PHE A 86 -11.71 -1.29 12.62
CA PHE A 86 -11.60 -2.22 13.73
C PHE A 86 -10.49 -1.82 14.72
N VAL A 87 -9.32 -1.44 14.23
CA VAL A 87 -8.18 -1.00 15.06
C VAL A 87 -8.52 0.28 15.83
N PHE A 88 -9.10 1.27 15.18
CA PHE A 88 -9.48 2.52 15.84
C PHE A 88 -10.63 2.31 16.83
N GLY A 89 -11.57 1.41 16.55
CA GLY A 89 -12.67 1.07 17.47
C GLY A 89 -12.19 0.43 18.76
N LYS A 90 -11.16 -0.41 18.70
CA LYS A 90 -10.60 -1.15 19.84
C LYS A 90 -9.46 -0.46 20.59
N GLN A 91 -9.10 0.75 20.23
CA GLN A 91 -7.97 1.48 20.81
C GLN A 91 -8.02 1.60 22.33
N LYS A 92 -9.22 1.69 22.92
CA LYS A 92 -9.44 1.88 24.37
C LYS A 92 -9.53 0.57 25.17
N GLU A 93 -9.57 -0.59 24.51
CA GLU A 93 -9.64 -1.88 25.17
C GLU A 93 -8.27 -2.30 25.74
N LYS A 94 -8.26 -2.93 26.93
CA LYS A 94 -7.02 -3.34 27.62
C LYS A 94 -6.26 -4.45 26.87
N ASP A 95 -6.95 -5.23 26.02
CA ASP A 95 -6.43 -6.43 25.33
C ASP A 95 -6.17 -6.17 23.82
N ASN A 96 -5.96 -4.92 23.46
CA ASN A 96 -5.81 -4.51 22.06
C ASN A 96 -4.56 -5.12 21.38
N ARG A 97 -3.45 -5.29 22.11
CA ARG A 97 -2.17 -5.81 21.56
C ARG A 97 -2.28 -7.26 21.10
N GLU A 98 -2.90 -8.11 21.89
CA GLU A 98 -3.11 -9.51 21.52
C GLU A 98 -4.05 -9.63 20.33
N THR A 99 -5.09 -8.82 20.28
CA THR A 99 -6.03 -8.74 19.16
C THR A 99 -5.33 -8.32 17.87
N TYR A 100 -4.46 -7.32 17.93
CA TYR A 100 -3.70 -6.87 16.74
C TYR A 100 -2.68 -7.92 16.29
N ALA A 101 -2.02 -8.61 17.21
CA ALA A 101 -1.11 -9.70 16.88
C ALA A 101 -1.82 -10.89 16.23
N LYS A 102 -3.01 -11.25 16.71
CA LYS A 102 -3.87 -12.29 16.10
C LYS A 102 -4.30 -11.89 14.69
N ALA A 103 -4.77 -10.65 14.50
CA ALA A 103 -5.17 -10.17 13.19
C ALA A 103 -4.00 -10.19 12.19
N MET A 104 -2.80 -9.75 12.60
CA MET A 104 -1.60 -9.83 11.78
C MET A 104 -1.24 -11.27 11.42
N LYS A 105 -1.32 -12.20 12.37
CA LYS A 105 -1.07 -13.63 12.13
C LYS A 105 -2.02 -14.20 11.08
N TYR A 106 -3.33 -13.94 11.21
CA TYR A 106 -4.30 -14.42 10.23
C TYR A 106 -4.14 -13.75 8.87
N PHE A 107 -3.79 -12.48 8.82
CA PHE A 107 -3.45 -11.79 7.58
C PHE A 107 -2.29 -12.48 6.87
N LEU A 108 -1.19 -12.79 7.57
CA LEU A 108 -0.03 -13.47 7.01
C LEU A 108 -0.38 -14.86 6.48
N ILE A 109 -1.13 -15.66 7.27
CA ILE A 109 -1.55 -17.00 6.85
C ILE A 109 -2.39 -16.91 5.57
N PHE A 110 -3.35 -15.99 5.52
CA PHE A 110 -4.24 -15.84 4.39
C PHE A 110 -3.51 -15.36 3.13
N THR A 111 -2.64 -14.35 3.25
CA THR A 111 -1.90 -13.82 2.11
C THR A 111 -0.84 -14.80 1.58
N LEU A 112 -0.18 -15.57 2.47
CA LEU A 112 0.74 -16.63 2.05
C LEU A 112 0.00 -17.77 1.36
N LEU A 113 -1.18 -18.16 1.85
CA LEU A 113 -2.02 -19.16 1.18
C LEU A 113 -2.44 -18.67 -0.21
N ALA A 114 -2.89 -17.41 -0.31
CA ALA A 114 -3.25 -16.81 -1.60
C ALA A 114 -2.05 -16.75 -2.56
N PHE A 115 -0.86 -16.42 -2.06
CA PHE A 115 0.38 -16.46 -2.83
C PHE A 115 0.64 -17.86 -3.39
N LEU A 116 0.58 -18.90 -2.53
CA LEU A 116 0.79 -20.28 -2.95
C LEU A 116 -0.27 -20.73 -3.97
N MET A 117 -1.53 -20.34 -3.78
CA MET A 117 -2.58 -20.64 -4.77
C MET A 117 -2.30 -20.01 -6.13
N VAL A 118 -1.93 -18.72 -6.18
CA VAL A 118 -1.60 -18.06 -7.45
C VAL A 118 -0.40 -18.73 -8.11
N MET A 119 0.61 -19.09 -7.34
CA MET A 119 1.79 -19.78 -7.86
C MET A 119 1.46 -21.19 -8.39
N ALA A 120 0.64 -21.96 -7.67
CA ALA A 120 0.21 -23.29 -8.09
C ALA A 120 -0.64 -23.28 -9.37
N TYR A 121 -1.45 -22.24 -9.54
CA TYR A 121 -2.30 -22.06 -10.72
C TYR A 121 -1.72 -21.14 -11.78
N MET A 122 -0.42 -20.81 -11.71
CA MET A 122 0.24 -19.89 -12.65
C MET A 122 0.09 -20.37 -14.10
N ASP A 123 0.15 -21.67 -14.35
CA ASP A 123 -0.03 -22.24 -15.70
C ASP A 123 -1.41 -21.98 -16.30
N ILE A 124 -2.43 -21.81 -15.46
CA ILE A 124 -3.77 -21.41 -15.89
C ILE A 124 -3.85 -19.90 -16.03
N LEU A 125 -3.34 -19.17 -15.04
CA LEU A 125 -3.40 -17.71 -14.98
C LEU A 125 -2.62 -17.02 -16.11
N LYS A 126 -1.54 -17.62 -16.58
CA LYS A 126 -0.76 -17.08 -17.73
C LYS A 126 -1.63 -16.91 -18.99
N HIS A 127 -2.69 -17.71 -19.17
CA HIS A 127 -3.59 -17.60 -20.33
C HIS A 127 -4.50 -16.36 -20.30
N ILE A 128 -4.55 -15.63 -19.18
CA ILE A 128 -5.20 -14.32 -19.08
C ILE A 128 -4.39 -13.25 -19.83
N ILE A 129 -3.09 -13.50 -20.04
CA ILE A 129 -2.15 -12.59 -20.70
C ILE A 129 -1.81 -13.17 -22.07
N ALA A 130 -1.61 -12.29 -23.07
CA ALA A 130 -1.17 -12.73 -24.38
C ALA A 130 0.20 -13.45 -24.31
N PRO A 131 0.43 -14.48 -25.15
CA PRO A 131 1.66 -15.28 -25.12
C PRO A 131 2.95 -14.46 -25.23
N ASP A 132 2.93 -13.35 -25.96
CA ASP A 132 4.07 -12.45 -26.17
C ASP A 132 4.60 -11.83 -24.86
N TYR A 133 3.82 -11.90 -23.77
CA TYR A 133 4.19 -11.35 -22.45
C TYR A 133 4.63 -12.41 -21.43
N TRP A 134 4.66 -13.69 -21.81
CA TRP A 134 4.96 -14.78 -20.87
C TRP A 134 6.38 -14.74 -20.30
N ASP A 135 7.33 -14.15 -21.02
CA ASP A 135 8.71 -13.99 -20.54
C ASP A 135 8.81 -13.16 -19.25
N GLY A 136 7.83 -12.28 -19.04
CA GLY A 136 7.74 -11.46 -17.84
C GLY A 136 7.09 -12.14 -16.63
N LEU A 137 6.59 -13.40 -16.74
CA LEU A 137 5.90 -14.07 -15.63
C LEU A 137 6.79 -14.29 -14.39
N GLN A 138 8.10 -14.31 -14.56
CA GLN A 138 9.07 -14.39 -13.45
C GLN A 138 8.97 -13.20 -12.49
N VAL A 139 8.41 -12.07 -12.93
CA VAL A 139 8.20 -10.87 -12.10
C VAL A 139 7.03 -11.05 -11.14
N VAL A 140 6.04 -11.89 -11.48
CA VAL A 140 4.79 -12.05 -10.71
C VAL A 140 5.06 -12.42 -9.24
N PRO A 141 5.85 -13.46 -8.91
CA PRO A 141 6.10 -13.82 -7.51
C PRO A 141 6.82 -12.72 -6.74
N ILE A 142 7.70 -11.96 -7.40
CA ILE A 142 8.43 -10.85 -6.78
C ILE A 142 7.48 -9.71 -6.41
N VAL A 143 6.61 -9.32 -7.35
CA VAL A 143 5.62 -8.25 -7.10
C VAL A 143 4.60 -8.69 -6.05
N MET A 144 4.15 -9.95 -6.08
CA MET A 144 3.24 -10.48 -5.06
C MET A 144 3.88 -10.49 -3.66
N ALA A 145 5.16 -10.85 -3.55
CA ALA A 145 5.89 -10.79 -2.29
C ALA A 145 6.02 -9.35 -1.79
N ALA A 146 6.29 -8.40 -2.69
CA ALA A 146 6.31 -6.97 -2.36
C ALA A 146 4.96 -6.47 -1.83
N GLU A 147 3.83 -6.92 -2.41
CA GLU A 147 2.48 -6.59 -1.92
C GLU A 147 2.19 -7.16 -0.53
N ILE A 148 2.67 -8.37 -0.22
CA ILE A 148 2.59 -8.95 1.14
C ILE A 148 3.38 -8.08 2.12
N MET A 149 4.61 -7.70 1.78
CA MET A 149 5.45 -6.83 2.61
C MET A 149 4.80 -5.45 2.83
N MET A 150 4.16 -4.91 1.80
CA MET A 150 3.38 -3.67 1.91
C MET A 150 2.19 -3.85 2.87
N GLY A 151 1.50 -4.99 2.83
CA GLY A 151 0.43 -5.32 3.77
C GLY A 151 0.91 -5.41 5.21
N ILE A 152 2.08 -6.02 5.44
CA ILE A 152 2.74 -6.06 6.75
C ILE A 152 3.05 -4.64 7.22
N TYR A 153 3.64 -3.82 6.35
CA TYR A 153 3.94 -2.42 6.65
C TYR A 153 2.68 -1.63 7.04
N PHE A 154 1.57 -1.81 6.33
CA PHE A 154 0.30 -1.16 6.68
C PHE A 154 -0.20 -1.58 8.06
N ASN A 155 -0.15 -2.87 8.39
CA ASN A 155 -0.53 -3.35 9.72
C ASN A 155 0.34 -2.72 10.82
N LEU A 156 1.65 -2.71 10.65
CA LEU A 156 2.58 -2.11 11.60
C LEU A 156 2.42 -0.59 11.69
N SER A 157 1.97 0.06 10.61
CA SER A 157 1.77 1.51 10.57
C SER A 157 0.70 2.02 11.54
N PHE A 158 -0.22 1.16 11.97
CA PHE A 158 -1.24 1.53 12.95
C PHE A 158 -0.63 1.91 14.31
N TRP A 159 0.51 1.33 14.67
CA TRP A 159 1.18 1.66 15.93
C TRP A 159 1.41 3.18 16.08
N TYR A 160 2.07 3.82 15.12
CA TYR A 160 2.35 5.25 15.23
C TYR A 160 1.12 6.14 14.98
N LYS A 161 0.12 5.64 14.26
CA LYS A 161 -1.16 6.33 14.08
C LYS A 161 -1.97 6.36 15.38
N LEU A 162 -2.00 5.25 16.13
CA LEU A 162 -2.72 5.13 17.40
C LEU A 162 -2.13 5.99 18.52
N ILE A 163 -0.83 6.28 18.48
CA ILE A 163 -0.14 7.14 19.47
C ILE A 163 0.01 8.60 19.00
N ASP A 164 -0.68 9.00 17.94
CA ASP A 164 -0.62 10.34 17.33
C ASP A 164 0.79 10.80 16.91
N LYS A 165 1.71 9.85 16.71
CA LYS A 165 3.09 10.13 16.28
C LYS A 165 3.30 9.82 14.80
N THR A 166 2.49 10.41 13.94
CA THR A 166 2.49 10.20 12.48
C THR A 166 3.80 10.56 11.79
N ILE A 167 4.65 11.35 12.44
CA ILE A 167 5.99 11.73 11.95
C ILE A 167 6.87 10.49 11.69
N TRP A 168 6.73 9.42 12.48
CA TRP A 168 7.47 8.17 12.26
C TRP A 168 7.13 7.52 10.92
N GLY A 169 5.88 7.62 10.51
CA GLY A 169 5.45 7.15 9.20
C GLY A 169 6.14 7.90 8.05
N ALA A 170 6.26 9.23 8.17
CA ALA A 170 6.96 10.05 7.19
C ALA A 170 8.46 9.69 7.12
N TRP A 171 9.12 9.44 8.25
CA TRP A 171 10.51 9.00 8.29
C TRP A 171 10.72 7.64 7.62
N PHE A 172 9.90 6.63 7.96
CA PHE A 172 10.02 5.30 7.36
C PHE A 172 9.75 5.33 5.84
N SER A 173 8.74 6.08 5.40
CA SER A 173 8.47 6.23 3.97
C SER A 173 9.55 7.04 3.24
N GLY A 174 10.13 8.05 3.89
CA GLY A 174 11.23 8.84 3.35
C GLY A 174 12.49 8.00 3.15
N ILE A 175 12.85 7.17 4.15
CA ILE A 175 13.97 6.23 4.05
C ILE A 175 13.72 5.21 2.94
N GLY A 176 12.50 4.63 2.88
CA GLY A 176 12.13 3.68 1.84
C GLY A 176 12.25 4.28 0.43
N CYS A 177 11.78 5.52 0.26
CA CYS A 177 11.91 6.26 -1.01
C CYS A 177 13.39 6.53 -1.38
N ALA A 178 14.21 6.92 -0.40
CA ALA A 178 15.64 7.15 -0.63
C ALA A 178 16.37 5.86 -1.04
N VAL A 179 16.07 4.74 -0.37
CA VAL A 179 16.63 3.41 -0.73
C VAL A 179 16.18 3.00 -2.13
N LEU A 180 14.89 3.18 -2.46
CA LEU A 180 14.37 2.85 -3.78
C LEU A 180 15.07 3.65 -4.87
N ILE A 181 15.26 4.95 -4.70
CA ILE A 181 16.00 5.80 -5.65
C ILE A 181 17.45 5.33 -5.77
N ALA A 182 18.12 5.07 -4.64
CA ALA A 182 19.54 4.65 -4.64
C ALA A 182 19.77 3.29 -5.31
N VAL A 183 18.79 2.37 -5.23
CA VAL A 183 18.91 1.03 -5.85
C VAL A 183 18.57 1.09 -7.35
N ASN A 184 17.75 2.05 -7.80
CA ASN A 184 17.30 2.14 -9.19
C ASN A 184 18.13 3.13 -10.06
N ILE A 185 19.11 3.82 -9.48
CA ILE A 185 20.10 4.66 -10.19
C ILE A 185 21.43 3.93 -10.26
#